data_15cfbc13fd23f46e2d18a127815d62e2
#
_entry.id   15cfbc13fd23f46e2d18a127815d62e2
#
_cell.length_a   1.000
_cell.length_b   1.000
_cell.length_c   1.000
_cell.angle_alpha   90.00
_cell.angle_beta   90.00
_cell.angle_gamma   90.00
#
_symmetry.space_group_name_H-M   'P 1'
#
loop_
_entity.id
_entity.type
_entity.pdbx_description
1 polymer ?
#
loop_
_entity_poly.entity_id
_entity_poly.type
_entity_poly.pdbx_seq_one_letter_code
_entity_poly.pdbx_strand_id
1 'polypeptide(L)'
;MKAVVCTKLGEPNLLEIKEVDKPTINKDEVLIKVEVAGVNFPDALLVQGKYQIVIDPPFIPGNEVCGIIEDKGENVDIPLGTKVIGIPPIGGFAEFVAINKNLVIPVNMNFDSLAGASLPINYGTSYYALKRRANAQSGESLLVLGASGGI
;
A
#
# COMPACT_ATOMS: atom_id res chain seq x y z
N MET A 1 -16.75 -8.89 -0.15
CA MET A 1 -15.33 -9.23 -0.32
C MET A 1 -14.69 -9.53 1.01
N LYS A 2 -13.64 -10.38 1.03
CA LYS A 2 -12.88 -10.61 2.25
C LYS A 2 -11.91 -9.45 2.51
N ALA A 3 -11.80 -9.06 3.77
CA ALA A 3 -10.84 -8.05 4.23
C ALA A 3 -10.35 -8.36 5.64
N VAL A 4 -9.14 -7.91 5.96
CA VAL A 4 -8.60 -7.88 7.32
C VAL A 4 -9.02 -6.57 7.95
N VAL A 5 -9.84 -6.63 9.01
CA VAL A 5 -10.46 -5.45 9.62
C VAL A 5 -9.90 -5.22 11.02
N CYS A 6 -9.45 -4.01 11.27
CA CYS A 6 -9.16 -3.52 12.61
C CYS A 6 -10.48 -3.04 13.24
N THR A 7 -11.07 -3.86 14.11
CA THR A 7 -12.34 -3.54 14.78
C THR A 7 -12.16 -2.75 16.06
N LYS A 8 -10.95 -2.79 16.62
CA LYS A 8 -10.51 -2.01 17.79
C LYS A 8 -8.99 -1.86 17.74
N LEU A 9 -8.48 -0.76 18.25
CA LEU A 9 -7.02 -0.57 18.38
C LEU A 9 -6.42 -1.56 19.37
N GLY A 10 -5.23 -2.06 19.07
CA GLY A 10 -4.50 -2.99 19.92
C GLY A 10 -3.49 -3.82 19.15
N GLU A 11 -3.07 -4.95 19.70
CA GLU A 11 -2.08 -5.82 19.09
C GLU A 11 -2.60 -6.44 17.76
N PRO A 12 -1.72 -6.72 16.78
CA PRO A 12 -2.11 -7.23 15.46
C PRO A 12 -2.92 -8.53 15.49
N ASN A 13 -2.82 -9.33 16.55
CA ASN A 13 -3.61 -10.55 16.73
C ASN A 13 -5.12 -10.27 16.98
N LEU A 14 -5.51 -9.01 17.16
CA LEU A 14 -6.90 -8.58 17.28
C LEU A 14 -7.55 -8.27 15.94
N LEU A 15 -6.80 -8.32 14.84
CA LEU A 15 -7.34 -8.15 13.50
C LEU A 15 -8.26 -9.33 13.14
N GLU A 16 -9.36 -9.04 12.46
CA GLU A 16 -10.38 -10.02 12.11
C GLU A 16 -10.54 -10.11 10.59
N ILE A 17 -10.65 -11.32 10.05
CA ILE A 17 -11.05 -11.50 8.64
C ILE A 17 -12.58 -11.43 8.59
N LYS A 18 -13.10 -10.47 7.81
CA LYS A 18 -14.54 -10.23 7.65
C LYS A 18 -14.95 -10.18 6.18
N GLU A 19 -16.20 -10.54 5.93
CA GLU A 19 -16.88 -10.16 4.69
C GLU A 19 -17.38 -8.72 4.83
N VAL A 20 -16.99 -7.88 3.88
CA VAL A 20 -17.38 -6.47 3.81
C VAL A 20 -17.84 -6.13 2.38
N ASP A 21 -18.55 -5.05 2.22
CA ASP A 21 -18.95 -4.57 0.90
C ASP A 21 -17.73 -4.19 0.06
N LYS A 22 -17.82 -4.43 -1.24
CA LYS A 22 -16.81 -3.98 -2.20
C LYS A 22 -16.83 -2.44 -2.25
N PRO A 23 -15.69 -1.76 -2.19
CA PRO A 23 -15.68 -0.29 -2.19
C PRO A 23 -16.23 0.26 -3.51
N THR A 24 -16.97 1.35 -3.41
CA THR A 24 -17.35 2.16 -4.57
C THR A 24 -16.25 3.16 -4.88
N ILE A 25 -16.08 3.48 -6.16
CA ILE A 25 -15.10 4.46 -6.62
C ILE A 25 -15.77 5.78 -6.98
N ASN A 26 -15.04 6.88 -6.82
CA ASN A 26 -15.42 8.16 -7.37
C ASN A 26 -14.77 8.41 -8.75
N LYS A 27 -15.04 9.57 -9.36
CA LYS A 27 -14.58 9.89 -10.72
C LYS A 27 -13.06 9.93 -10.90
N ASP A 28 -12.28 10.10 -9.83
CA ASP A 28 -10.82 10.20 -9.86
C ASP A 28 -10.12 8.96 -9.28
N GLU A 29 -10.86 7.87 -9.02
CA GLU A 29 -10.34 6.65 -8.42
C GLU A 29 -10.35 5.47 -9.38
N VAL A 30 -9.52 4.49 -9.08
CA VAL A 30 -9.54 3.15 -9.65
C VAL A 30 -9.92 2.14 -8.57
N LEU A 31 -10.59 1.08 -8.98
CA LEU A 31 -10.79 -0.11 -8.18
C LEU A 31 -9.74 -1.14 -8.58
N ILE A 32 -8.87 -1.50 -7.66
CA ILE A 32 -7.85 -2.52 -7.89
C ILE A 32 -8.31 -3.84 -7.29
N LYS A 33 -8.34 -4.90 -8.09
CA LYS A 33 -8.36 -6.27 -7.60
C LYS A 33 -6.97 -6.62 -7.13
N VAL A 34 -6.81 -6.77 -5.82
CA VAL A 34 -5.51 -6.99 -5.18
C VAL A 34 -5.02 -8.41 -5.41
N GLU A 35 -3.83 -8.56 -5.94
CA GLU A 35 -3.12 -9.84 -6.06
C GLU A 35 -2.20 -10.07 -4.86
N VAL A 36 -1.50 -9.02 -4.44
CA VAL A 36 -0.56 -9.03 -3.30
C VAL A 36 -0.63 -7.71 -2.56
N ALA A 37 -0.59 -7.76 -1.24
CA ALA A 37 -0.44 -6.60 -0.36
C ALA A 37 0.83 -6.76 0.48
N GLY A 38 1.63 -5.70 0.56
CA GLY A 38 2.80 -5.65 1.43
C GLY A 38 2.40 -5.37 2.87
N VAL A 39 3.07 -6.05 3.81
CA VAL A 39 2.89 -5.81 5.26
C VAL A 39 4.12 -5.08 5.78
N ASN A 40 3.91 -3.91 6.34
CA ASN A 40 4.98 -3.03 6.80
C ASN A 40 4.88 -2.71 8.28
N PHE A 41 5.99 -2.27 8.88
CA PHE A 41 6.02 -1.84 10.28
C PHE A 41 5.01 -0.72 10.60
N PRO A 42 4.78 0.28 9.73
CA PRO A 42 3.71 1.25 9.92
C PRO A 42 2.31 0.66 10.09
N ASP A 43 1.99 -0.44 9.41
CA ASP A 43 0.67 -1.10 9.57
C ASP A 43 0.48 -1.60 11.00
N ALA A 44 1.54 -2.21 11.59
CA ALA A 44 1.50 -2.67 12.97
C ALA A 44 1.34 -1.51 13.97
N LEU A 45 1.99 -0.37 13.71
CA LEU A 45 1.82 0.83 14.55
C LEU A 45 0.43 1.44 14.39
N LEU A 46 -0.11 1.44 13.17
CA LEU A 46 -1.42 2.00 12.86
C LEU A 46 -2.52 1.25 13.62
N VAL A 47 -2.53 -0.07 13.56
CA VAL A 47 -3.55 -0.89 14.26
C VAL A 47 -3.43 -0.80 15.78
N GLN A 48 -2.25 -0.46 16.30
CA GLN A 48 -2.03 -0.20 17.74
C GLN A 48 -2.38 1.24 18.16
N GLY A 49 -2.73 2.12 17.23
CA GLY A 49 -2.93 3.55 17.51
C GLY A 49 -1.66 4.29 17.91
N LYS A 50 -0.48 3.75 17.53
CA LYS A 50 0.86 4.30 17.85
C LYS A 50 1.54 4.99 16.67
N TYR A 51 0.84 5.03 15.52
CA TYR A 51 1.36 5.70 14.34
C TYR A 51 1.10 7.21 14.41
N GLN A 52 1.78 7.99 13.54
CA GLN A 52 1.65 9.45 13.49
C GLN A 52 0.20 9.92 13.19
N ILE A 53 -0.55 9.08 12.50
CA ILE A 53 -1.97 9.30 12.20
C ILE A 53 -2.75 8.23 12.97
N VAL A 54 -3.77 8.64 13.72
CA VAL A 54 -4.69 7.73 14.40
C VAL A 54 -5.97 7.67 13.57
N ILE A 55 -6.42 6.44 13.29
CA ILE A 55 -7.67 6.18 12.57
C ILE A 55 -8.61 5.46 13.53
N ASP A 56 -9.83 5.96 13.64
CA ASP A 56 -10.85 5.34 14.47
C ASP A 56 -11.36 4.03 13.84
N PRO A 57 -11.37 2.92 14.56
CA PRO A 57 -11.98 1.68 14.09
C PRO A 57 -13.49 1.82 13.84
N PRO A 58 -14.08 1.05 12.89
CA PRO A 58 -13.42 0.00 12.12
C PRO A 58 -12.74 0.53 10.84
N PHE A 59 -11.57 -0.02 10.50
CA PHE A 59 -10.90 0.24 9.23
C PHE A 59 -10.14 -0.98 8.73
N ILE A 60 -9.77 -0.97 7.44
CA ILE A 60 -8.94 -1.98 6.80
C ILE A 60 -7.53 -1.41 6.68
N PRO A 61 -6.49 -2.00 7.31
CA PRO A 61 -5.11 -1.54 7.15
C PRO A 61 -4.52 -1.93 5.78
N GLY A 62 -3.23 -1.66 5.57
CA GLY A 62 -2.47 -1.96 4.35
C GLY A 62 -2.32 -0.73 3.45
N ASN A 63 -1.08 -0.36 3.18
CA ASN A 63 -0.72 0.87 2.47
C ASN A 63 0.10 0.64 1.20
N GLU A 64 0.32 -0.61 0.78
CA GLU A 64 0.90 -0.92 -0.53
C GLU A 64 0.34 -2.21 -1.10
N VAL A 65 0.00 -2.18 -2.38
CA VAL A 65 -0.59 -3.31 -3.09
C VAL A 65 -0.04 -3.42 -4.51
N CYS A 66 -0.10 -4.62 -5.07
CA CYS A 66 0.01 -4.85 -6.51
C CYS A 66 -1.23 -5.63 -6.96
N GLY A 67 -1.77 -5.28 -8.13
CA GLY A 67 -2.97 -5.92 -8.63
C GLY A 67 -3.40 -5.39 -9.99
N ILE A 68 -4.64 -5.65 -10.35
CA ILE A 68 -5.21 -5.34 -11.67
C ILE A 68 -6.34 -4.33 -11.51
N ILE A 69 -6.38 -3.31 -12.36
CA ILE A 69 -7.51 -2.38 -12.42
C ILE A 69 -8.75 -3.12 -12.93
N GLU A 70 -9.76 -3.22 -12.07
CA GLU A 70 -11.04 -3.87 -12.38
C GLU A 70 -12.11 -2.86 -12.79
N ASP A 71 -12.09 -1.66 -12.21
CA ASP A 71 -12.99 -0.56 -12.54
C ASP A 71 -12.29 0.78 -12.38
N LYS A 72 -12.83 1.84 -13.01
CA LYS A 72 -12.23 3.18 -12.98
C LYS A 72 -13.27 4.28 -13.10
N GLY A 73 -12.99 5.40 -12.46
CA GLY A 73 -13.76 6.62 -12.60
C GLY A 73 -13.56 7.31 -13.95
N GLU A 74 -14.47 8.20 -14.30
CA GLU A 74 -14.52 8.89 -15.60
C GLU A 74 -13.27 9.72 -15.92
N ASN A 75 -12.56 10.22 -14.89
CA ASN A 75 -11.35 11.04 -15.04
C ASN A 75 -10.05 10.22 -15.06
N VAL A 76 -10.13 8.90 -15.18
CA VAL A 76 -8.95 8.01 -15.16
C VAL A 76 -8.64 7.52 -16.57
N ASP A 77 -7.44 7.85 -17.06
CA ASP A 77 -6.99 7.44 -18.40
C ASP A 77 -6.34 6.06 -18.44
N ILE A 78 -6.05 5.44 -17.27
CA ILE A 78 -5.45 4.11 -17.21
C ILE A 78 -6.47 3.07 -17.67
N PRO A 79 -6.14 2.19 -18.64
CA PRO A 79 -7.09 1.18 -19.13
C PRO A 79 -7.47 0.13 -18.08
N LEU A 80 -8.67 -0.41 -18.17
CA LEU A 80 -9.08 -1.60 -17.41
C LEU A 80 -8.15 -2.78 -17.76
N GLY A 81 -7.91 -3.65 -16.79
CA GLY A 81 -7.01 -4.79 -16.94
C GLY A 81 -5.52 -4.43 -16.83
N THR A 82 -5.17 -3.15 -16.66
CA THR A 82 -3.78 -2.76 -16.46
C THR A 82 -3.28 -3.23 -15.09
N LYS A 83 -2.08 -3.85 -15.08
CA LYS A 83 -1.39 -4.18 -13.83
C LYS A 83 -0.77 -2.93 -13.22
N VAL A 84 -0.95 -2.76 -11.92
CA VAL A 84 -0.56 -1.56 -11.21
C VAL A 84 0.03 -1.86 -9.83
N ILE A 85 0.92 -0.99 -9.40
CA ILE A 85 1.30 -0.81 -8.00
C ILE A 85 0.42 0.32 -7.45
N GLY A 86 -0.21 0.11 -6.31
CA GLY A 86 -1.05 1.10 -5.63
C GLY A 86 -0.52 1.40 -4.24
N ILE A 87 -0.62 2.67 -3.84
CA ILE A 87 -0.17 3.15 -2.53
C ILE A 87 -1.38 3.77 -1.79
N PRO A 88 -2.37 2.95 -1.37
CA PRO A 88 -3.51 3.47 -0.64
C PRO A 88 -3.07 3.97 0.74
N PRO A 89 -3.68 5.02 1.29
CA PRO A 89 -3.46 5.42 2.68
C PRO A 89 -3.80 4.30 3.67
N ILE A 90 -4.88 3.57 3.39
CA ILE A 90 -5.37 2.36 4.08
C ILE A 90 -6.17 1.51 3.07
N GLY A 91 -6.59 0.32 3.47
CA GLY A 91 -7.52 -0.51 2.66
C GLY A 91 -6.85 -1.62 1.88
N GLY A 92 -5.53 -1.72 1.89
CA GLY A 92 -4.78 -2.69 1.08
C GLY A 92 -4.98 -4.15 1.49
N PHE A 93 -5.33 -4.43 2.74
CA PHE A 93 -5.52 -5.81 3.22
C PHE A 93 -6.94 -6.31 2.93
N ALA A 94 -7.34 -6.24 1.66
CA ALA A 94 -8.64 -6.69 1.15
C ALA A 94 -8.50 -7.22 -0.28
N GLU A 95 -9.52 -7.94 -0.76
CA GLU A 95 -9.54 -8.43 -2.15
C GLU A 95 -9.64 -7.28 -3.18
N PHE A 96 -10.20 -6.14 -2.77
CA PHE A 96 -10.33 -4.95 -3.60
C PHE A 96 -10.05 -3.69 -2.79
N VAL A 97 -9.44 -2.70 -3.43
CA VAL A 97 -9.20 -1.39 -2.84
C VAL A 97 -9.50 -0.28 -3.85
N ALA A 98 -10.16 0.78 -3.39
CA ALA A 98 -10.36 2.01 -4.15
C ALA A 98 -9.20 2.97 -3.87
N ILE A 99 -8.55 3.48 -4.92
CA ILE A 99 -7.36 4.34 -4.80
C ILE A 99 -7.47 5.50 -5.76
N ASN A 100 -7.09 6.71 -5.32
CA ASN A 100 -6.95 7.86 -6.21
C ASN A 100 -5.89 7.57 -7.29
N LYS A 101 -6.20 7.92 -8.55
CA LYS A 101 -5.35 7.67 -9.71
C LYS A 101 -3.91 8.17 -9.57
N ASN A 102 -3.68 9.23 -8.77
CA ASN A 102 -2.35 9.81 -8.53
C ASN A 102 -1.46 8.94 -7.61
N LEU A 103 -2.04 7.95 -6.96
CA LEU A 103 -1.36 6.99 -6.07
C LEU A 103 -1.20 5.62 -6.72
N VAL A 104 -1.30 5.56 -8.06
CA VAL A 104 -1.25 4.33 -8.84
C VAL A 104 -0.16 4.43 -9.90
N ILE A 105 0.66 3.40 -10.00
CA ILE A 105 1.78 3.31 -10.94
C ILE A 105 1.53 2.13 -11.88
N PRO A 106 1.20 2.35 -13.15
CA PRO A 106 1.11 1.28 -14.14
C PRO A 106 2.44 0.55 -14.32
N VAL A 107 2.40 -0.78 -14.40
CA VAL A 107 3.55 -1.64 -14.64
C VAL A 107 3.27 -2.63 -15.76
N ASN A 108 4.30 -3.31 -16.27
CA ASN A 108 4.13 -4.36 -17.27
C ASN A 108 3.33 -5.54 -16.66
N MET A 109 2.48 -6.18 -17.47
CA MET A 109 1.67 -7.34 -17.05
C MET A 109 2.52 -8.50 -16.50
N ASN A 110 3.75 -8.66 -16.99
CA ASN A 110 4.69 -9.68 -16.52
C ASN A 110 5.48 -9.24 -15.27
N PHE A 111 5.22 -8.04 -14.75
CA PHE A 111 5.88 -7.58 -13.53
C PHE A 111 5.48 -8.45 -12.34
N ASP A 112 6.45 -8.85 -11.53
CA ASP A 112 6.19 -9.69 -10.37
C ASP A 112 5.38 -8.90 -9.31
N SER A 113 4.21 -9.43 -8.96
CA SER A 113 3.31 -8.79 -7.99
C SER A 113 3.88 -8.76 -6.58
N LEU A 114 4.72 -9.74 -6.20
CA LEU A 114 5.42 -9.72 -4.92
C LEU A 114 6.41 -8.57 -4.85
N ALA A 115 7.20 -8.39 -5.91
CA ALA A 115 8.10 -7.24 -6.03
C ALA A 115 7.29 -5.93 -6.03
N GLY A 116 6.18 -5.87 -6.77
CA GLY A 116 5.31 -4.70 -6.85
C GLY A 116 4.75 -4.23 -5.51
N ALA A 117 4.31 -5.19 -4.67
CA ALA A 117 3.76 -4.90 -3.35
C ALA A 117 4.82 -4.71 -2.24
N SER A 118 6.11 -4.72 -2.57
CA SER A 118 7.21 -4.47 -1.61
C SER A 118 8.07 -3.26 -1.96
N LEU A 119 7.87 -2.68 -3.15
CA LEU A 119 8.72 -1.63 -3.71
C LEU A 119 8.43 -0.24 -3.13
N PRO A 120 7.17 0.23 -3.05
CA PRO A 120 6.87 1.62 -2.69
C PRO A 120 7.40 2.02 -1.33
N ILE A 121 7.07 1.25 -0.31
CA ILE A 121 7.41 1.61 1.07
C ILE A 121 8.89 1.42 1.34
N ASN A 122 9.45 0.25 1.04
CA ASN A 122 10.84 -0.05 1.40
C ASN A 122 11.83 0.69 0.49
N TYR A 123 11.75 0.49 -0.82
CA TYR A 123 12.70 1.11 -1.76
C TYR A 123 12.43 2.60 -1.96
N GLY A 124 11.15 3.00 -1.96
CA GLY A 124 10.77 4.42 -2.03
C GLY A 124 11.31 5.22 -0.85
N THR A 125 11.20 4.68 0.36
CA THR A 125 11.74 5.30 1.58
C THR A 125 13.26 5.38 1.53
N SER A 126 13.94 4.29 1.17
CA SER A 126 15.41 4.26 1.03
C SER A 126 15.89 5.25 -0.03
N TYR A 127 15.25 5.29 -1.20
CA TYR A 127 15.57 6.24 -2.25
C TYR A 127 15.37 7.69 -1.79
N TYR A 128 14.25 7.98 -1.14
CA TYR A 128 13.96 9.31 -0.61
C TYR A 128 15.00 9.75 0.41
N ALA A 129 15.34 8.86 1.36
CA ALA A 129 16.35 9.14 2.38
C ALA A 129 17.71 9.46 1.76
N LEU A 130 18.21 8.61 0.85
CA LEU A 130 19.55 8.75 0.28
C LEU A 130 19.62 9.89 -0.75
N LYS A 131 18.66 9.96 -1.67
CA LYS A 131 18.73 10.91 -2.79
C LYS A 131 18.13 12.28 -2.48
N ARG A 132 17.03 12.34 -1.73
CA ARG A 132 16.33 13.59 -1.50
C ARG A 132 16.69 14.26 -0.18
N ARG A 133 16.98 13.48 0.85
CA ARG A 133 17.29 14.01 2.19
C ARG A 133 18.79 14.11 2.42
N ALA A 134 19.54 13.03 2.24
CA ALA A 134 20.99 13.00 2.44
C ALA A 134 21.77 13.58 1.25
N ASN A 135 21.19 13.63 0.04
CA ASN A 135 21.87 14.02 -1.19
C ASN A 135 23.18 13.24 -1.39
N ALA A 136 23.15 11.94 -1.12
CA ALA A 136 24.32 11.07 -1.14
C ALA A 136 25.00 11.05 -2.50
N GLN A 137 26.32 11.22 -2.50
CA GLN A 137 27.17 11.32 -3.67
C GLN A 137 28.01 10.05 -3.87
N SER A 138 28.48 9.84 -5.10
CA SER A 138 29.40 8.74 -5.41
C SER A 138 30.70 8.91 -4.61
N GLY A 139 31.18 7.83 -4.00
CA GLY A 139 32.39 7.80 -3.19
C GLY A 139 32.19 8.05 -1.70
N GLU A 140 31.00 8.43 -1.27
CA GLU A 140 30.67 8.54 0.15
C GLU A 140 30.48 7.15 0.80
N SER A 141 30.77 7.07 2.11
CA SER A 141 30.51 5.86 2.90
C SER A 141 29.13 5.91 3.53
N LEU A 142 28.40 4.82 3.43
CA LEU A 142 27.07 4.67 4.01
C LEU A 142 27.11 3.64 5.16
N LEU A 143 26.65 4.05 6.34
CA LEU A 143 26.40 3.14 7.45
C LEU A 143 24.89 2.87 7.55
N VAL A 144 24.50 1.62 7.45
CA VAL A 144 23.11 1.18 7.57
C VAL A 144 22.92 0.48 8.92
N LEU A 145 22.12 1.08 9.81
CA LEU A 145 21.74 0.49 11.09
C LEU A 145 20.49 -0.36 10.92
N GLY A 146 20.51 -1.60 11.41
CA GLY A 146 19.36 -2.51 11.28
C GLY A 146 19.15 -3.05 9.85
N ALA A 147 20.21 -3.32 9.11
CA ALA A 147 20.19 -3.74 7.71
C ALA A 147 19.45 -5.07 7.41
N SER A 148 18.97 -5.77 8.44
CA SER A 148 18.10 -6.95 8.30
C SER A 148 16.61 -6.61 8.17
N GLY A 149 16.23 -5.35 8.26
CA GLY A 149 14.86 -4.87 8.07
C GLY A 149 14.48 -4.68 6.60
N GLY A 150 13.30 -4.12 6.36
CA GLY A 150 12.82 -3.82 5.01
C GLY A 150 13.46 -2.55 4.41
N ILE A 151 13.92 -1.64 5.25
CA ILE A 151 14.55 -0.35 4.86
C ILE A 151 15.97 -0.30 5.34
#